data_362518a443f95e1332d3f15ea284eadf
#
_entry.id   362518a443f95e1332d3f15ea284eadf
#
_cell.length_a   1.000
_cell.length_b   1.000
_cell.length_c   1.000
_cell.angle_alpha   90.00
_cell.angle_beta   90.00
_cell.angle_gamma   90.00
#
_symmetry.space_group_name_H-M   'P 1'
#
loop_
_entity.id
_entity.type
_entity.pdbx_description
1 polymer ?
#
loop_
_entity_poly.entity_id
_entity_poly.type
_entity_poly.pdbx_seq_one_letter_code
_entity_poly.pdbx_strand_id
1 'polypeptide(L)'
;MTENTNYIFEEPLKAVQPNRGLFVIPLPTGAGKTYNSCLMMAEELKKEDARRIIYVTDAKKQLDATIEDIEKNLKKTGLKLKMYDILRVYSQEEQWERAFTDPDIRMRMEASKLFQGERAFTNLKRLYSYTDVTDEVAEEISKNRLRLMEKVRKEVFTPIRQTYKKESDEVIASHIVTEYPILEELYPELLFYKSKIIVLTASKLHTTASPKLVRKGTQPYWKHIENSLVIVDESDRVKEAAMKRLFDCECGRRRRFNFWGLCYFICLHYQEVMDMQKMPEWADHKMNIQDMLKAIRTKKEELIE
;
A
#
# COMPACT_ATOMS: atom_id res chain seq x y z
N MET A 1 12.43 33.34 -20.30
CA MET A 1 11.56 33.62 -19.14
C MET A 1 11.71 32.46 -18.17
N THR A 2 12.60 32.60 -17.23
CA THR A 2 12.80 31.66 -16.13
C THR A 2 11.77 32.02 -15.08
N GLU A 3 10.62 31.38 -15.10
CA GLU A 3 9.68 31.46 -14.01
C GLU A 3 10.33 30.86 -12.77
N ASN A 4 10.60 31.71 -11.82
CA ASN A 4 10.83 31.36 -10.43
C ASN A 4 9.57 30.64 -9.91
N THR A 5 9.38 29.40 -10.25
CA THR A 5 8.48 28.53 -9.50
C THR A 5 9.14 28.34 -8.15
N ASN A 6 8.77 29.19 -7.18
CA ASN A 6 9.19 29.05 -5.82
C ASN A 6 8.90 27.61 -5.38
N TYR A 7 9.97 26.85 -5.15
CA TYR A 7 9.89 25.48 -4.68
C TYR A 7 9.26 25.48 -3.28
N ILE A 8 7.97 25.18 -3.22
CA ILE A 8 7.13 25.32 -2.01
C ILE A 8 7.67 24.44 -0.86
N PHE A 9 8.40 23.39 -1.17
CA PHE A 9 8.93 22.45 -0.18
C PHE A 9 10.39 22.72 0.24
N GLU A 10 11.02 23.77 -0.29
CA GLU A 10 12.44 24.06 0.03
C GLU A 10 12.65 24.34 1.53
N GLU A 11 11.83 25.22 2.11
CA GLU A 11 11.89 25.53 3.53
C GLU A 11 11.52 24.35 4.44
N PRO A 12 10.40 23.63 4.19
CA PRO A 12 10.09 22.40 4.89
C PRO A 12 11.22 21.37 4.82
N LEU A 13 11.86 21.16 3.68
CA LEU A 13 12.96 20.20 3.54
C LEU A 13 14.20 20.59 4.34
N LYS A 14 14.54 21.88 4.38
CA LYS A 14 15.64 22.38 5.20
C LYS A 14 15.37 22.20 6.70
N ALA A 15 14.10 22.32 7.10
CA ALA A 15 13.66 22.16 8.48
C ALA A 15 13.55 20.67 8.90
N VAL A 16 13.37 19.74 7.97
CA VAL A 16 13.37 18.30 8.28
C VAL A 16 14.78 17.85 8.64
N GLN A 17 15.02 17.71 9.94
CA GLN A 17 16.25 17.07 10.38
C GLN A 17 16.32 15.65 9.81
N PRO A 18 17.49 15.21 9.32
CA PRO A 18 17.65 13.85 8.86
C PRO A 18 17.21 12.90 9.98
N ASN A 19 16.23 12.07 9.66
CA ASN A 19 15.68 10.98 10.46
C ASN A 19 14.53 11.28 11.45
N ARG A 20 14.05 12.52 11.63
CA ARG A 20 12.87 12.77 12.50
C ARG A 20 12.12 14.01 12.06
N GLY A 21 10.85 13.86 11.80
CA GLY A 21 9.95 14.98 11.56
C GLY A 21 8.71 14.61 10.76
N LEU A 22 7.59 15.20 11.11
CA LEU A 22 6.36 15.18 10.37
C LEU A 22 6.06 16.62 9.95
N PHE A 23 5.92 16.83 8.63
CA PHE A 23 5.52 18.11 8.08
C PHE A 23 4.15 18.00 7.44
N VAL A 24 3.23 18.82 7.83
CA VAL A 24 1.93 18.95 7.22
C VAL A 24 1.93 20.26 6.44
N ILE A 25 1.79 20.17 5.12
CA ILE A 25 1.79 21.33 4.22
C ILE A 25 0.37 21.51 3.68
N PRO A 26 -0.40 22.45 4.22
CA PRO A 26 -1.75 22.72 3.75
C PRO A 26 -1.70 23.49 2.43
N LEU A 27 -1.87 22.80 1.32
CA LEU A 27 -1.92 23.39 -0.01
C LEU A 27 -3.29 23.19 -0.64
N PRO A 28 -3.85 24.20 -1.29
CA PRO A 28 -5.11 24.08 -2.01
C PRO A 28 -4.97 23.14 -3.23
N THR A 29 -6.10 22.67 -3.72
CA THR A 29 -6.15 21.93 -4.96
C THR A 29 -5.61 22.79 -6.12
N GLY A 30 -4.82 22.21 -7.00
CA GLY A 30 -4.22 22.96 -8.12
C GLY A 30 -2.90 23.69 -7.80
N ALA A 31 -2.43 23.69 -6.55
CA ALA A 31 -1.18 24.34 -6.15
C ALA A 31 0.10 23.60 -6.61
N GLY A 32 -0.01 22.63 -7.51
CA GLY A 32 1.14 21.89 -8.02
C GLY A 32 1.78 20.92 -7.01
N LYS A 33 1.01 20.37 -6.07
CA LYS A 33 1.50 19.44 -5.04
C LYS A 33 2.35 18.32 -5.62
N THR A 34 1.82 17.59 -6.60
CA THR A 34 2.50 16.46 -7.22
C THR A 34 3.80 16.88 -7.91
N TYR A 35 3.81 18.02 -8.60
CA TYR A 35 5.01 18.55 -9.24
C TYR A 35 6.09 18.88 -8.21
N ASN A 36 5.74 19.61 -7.15
CA ASN A 36 6.68 19.97 -6.08
C ASN A 36 7.17 18.73 -5.32
N SER A 37 6.31 17.73 -5.11
CA SER A 37 6.71 16.43 -4.55
C SER A 37 7.75 15.73 -5.44
N CYS A 38 7.60 15.82 -6.77
CA CYS A 38 8.59 15.25 -7.70
C CYS A 38 9.92 16.01 -7.69
N LEU A 39 9.90 17.34 -7.52
CA LEU A 39 11.14 18.11 -7.32
C LEU A 39 11.87 17.65 -6.05
N MET A 40 11.13 17.49 -4.95
CA MET A 40 11.66 17.00 -3.68
C MET A 40 12.26 15.59 -3.82
N MET A 41 11.56 14.68 -4.51
CA MET A 41 12.08 13.34 -4.81
C MET A 41 13.37 13.41 -5.61
N ALA A 42 13.43 14.28 -6.64
CA ALA A 42 14.60 14.43 -7.48
C ALA A 42 15.82 14.95 -6.71
N GLU A 43 15.61 15.88 -5.79
CA GLU A 43 16.67 16.39 -4.92
C GLU A 43 17.19 15.32 -3.95
N GLU A 44 16.26 14.55 -3.35
CA GLU A 44 16.64 13.45 -2.48
C GLU A 44 17.46 12.39 -3.23
N LEU A 45 17.02 12.00 -4.44
CA LEU A 45 17.68 10.98 -5.25
C LEU A 45 19.05 11.38 -5.83
N LYS A 46 19.39 12.69 -5.80
CA LYS A 46 20.71 13.20 -6.22
C LYS A 46 21.75 13.13 -5.10
N LYS A 47 21.35 12.91 -3.87
CA LYS A 47 22.27 12.79 -2.73
C LYS A 47 23.07 11.49 -2.81
N GLU A 48 24.30 11.49 -2.30
CA GLU A 48 25.14 10.28 -2.22
C GLU A 48 24.52 9.24 -1.27
N ASP A 49 23.91 9.70 -0.17
CA ASP A 49 23.21 8.91 0.82
C ASP A 49 21.69 8.95 0.63
N ALA A 50 21.23 8.97 -0.62
CA ALA A 50 19.83 9.08 -0.97
C ALA A 50 18.97 8.04 -0.24
N ARG A 51 17.98 8.54 0.49
CA ARG A 51 16.99 7.69 1.16
C ARG A 51 16.01 7.11 0.14
N ARG A 52 15.46 5.95 0.47
CA ARG A 52 14.30 5.43 -0.26
C ARG A 52 13.12 6.38 -0.12
N ILE A 53 12.35 6.52 -1.18
CA ILE A 53 11.15 7.35 -1.19
C ILE A 53 9.92 6.45 -1.19
N ILE A 54 8.97 6.73 -0.30
CA ILE A 54 7.68 6.06 -0.25
C ILE A 54 6.61 7.10 -0.50
N TYR A 55 5.93 6.99 -1.64
CA TYR A 55 4.82 7.86 -2.02
C TYR A 55 3.50 7.16 -1.75
N VAL A 56 2.70 7.74 -0.88
CA VAL A 56 1.42 7.20 -0.45
C VAL A 56 0.28 8.02 -1.06
N THR A 57 -0.57 7.37 -1.84
CA THR A 57 -1.78 7.96 -2.42
C THR A 57 -3.04 7.28 -1.86
N ASP A 58 -4.19 7.95 -1.97
CA ASP A 58 -5.44 7.41 -1.41
C ASP A 58 -6.06 6.33 -2.29
N ALA A 59 -6.24 6.58 -3.57
CA ALA A 59 -7.13 5.79 -4.40
C ALA A 59 -6.39 4.83 -5.34
N LYS A 60 -6.86 3.58 -5.42
CA LYS A 60 -6.37 2.58 -6.38
C LYS A 60 -6.46 3.08 -7.83
N LYS A 61 -7.58 3.73 -8.19
CA LYS A 61 -7.81 4.25 -9.56
C LYS A 61 -6.85 5.38 -9.95
N GLN A 62 -6.26 6.06 -8.97
CA GLN A 62 -5.31 7.15 -9.19
C GLN A 62 -3.86 6.68 -9.22
N LEU A 63 -3.59 5.42 -8.82
CA LEU A 63 -2.23 4.93 -8.69
C LEU A 63 -1.46 4.99 -10.01
N ASP A 64 -2.04 4.52 -11.12
CA ASP A 64 -1.41 4.56 -12.44
C ASP A 64 -1.19 5.99 -12.92
N ALA A 65 -2.20 6.84 -12.85
CA ALA A 65 -2.08 8.25 -13.21
C ALA A 65 -1.03 8.98 -12.35
N THR A 66 -1.00 8.70 -11.05
CA THR A 66 0.01 9.25 -10.13
C THR A 66 1.42 8.82 -10.54
N ILE A 67 1.61 7.55 -10.91
CA ILE A 67 2.91 7.05 -11.33
C ILE A 67 3.34 7.66 -12.65
N GLU A 68 2.45 7.76 -13.63
CA GLU A 68 2.72 8.43 -14.91
C GLU A 68 3.13 9.89 -14.70
N ASP A 69 2.43 10.60 -13.82
CA ASP A 69 2.76 11.97 -13.46
C ASP A 69 4.11 12.08 -12.75
N ILE A 70 4.41 11.16 -11.83
CA ILE A 70 5.71 11.09 -11.15
C ILE A 70 6.82 10.83 -12.20
N GLU A 71 6.67 9.83 -13.05
CA GLU A 71 7.65 9.51 -14.09
C GLU A 71 7.90 10.69 -15.05
N LYS A 72 6.81 11.30 -15.51
CA LYS A 72 6.85 12.47 -16.40
C LYS A 72 7.56 13.66 -15.76
N ASN A 73 7.24 13.95 -14.51
CA ASN A 73 7.82 15.10 -13.83
C ASN A 73 9.27 14.84 -13.41
N LEU A 74 9.62 13.63 -12.96
CA LEU A 74 11.00 13.27 -12.66
C LEU A 74 11.90 13.32 -13.92
N LYS A 75 11.38 12.89 -15.08
CA LYS A 75 12.10 13.04 -16.36
C LYS A 75 12.42 14.51 -16.67
N LYS A 76 11.51 15.45 -16.38
CA LYS A 76 11.76 16.90 -16.57
C LYS A 76 12.87 17.44 -15.67
N THR A 77 13.15 16.81 -14.53
CA THR A 77 14.26 17.20 -13.64
C THR A 77 15.63 16.71 -14.12
N GLY A 78 15.70 16.03 -15.27
CA GLY A 78 16.91 15.44 -15.82
C GLY A 78 17.34 14.13 -15.15
N LEU A 79 16.54 13.58 -14.28
CA LEU A 79 16.80 12.30 -13.61
C LEU A 79 16.62 11.14 -14.59
N LYS A 80 17.65 10.30 -14.74
CA LYS A 80 17.58 9.08 -15.55
C LYS A 80 17.10 7.93 -14.65
N LEU A 81 15.82 7.60 -14.75
CA LEU A 81 15.23 6.47 -14.05
C LEU A 81 15.43 5.19 -14.84
N LYS A 82 15.78 4.11 -14.15
CA LYS A 82 15.78 2.75 -14.68
C LYS A 82 14.39 2.13 -14.49
N MET A 83 14.09 1.09 -15.24
CA MET A 83 12.80 0.39 -15.21
C MET A 83 12.33 -0.01 -13.81
N TYR A 84 13.26 -0.38 -12.92
CA TYR A 84 12.95 -0.84 -11.56
C TYR A 84 13.14 0.25 -10.48
N ASP A 85 13.47 1.48 -10.86
CA ASP A 85 13.65 2.56 -9.86
C ASP A 85 12.32 2.94 -9.20
N ILE A 86 11.19 2.75 -9.89
CA ILE A 86 9.84 2.97 -9.34
C ILE A 86 9.10 1.64 -9.21
N LEU A 87 8.82 1.26 -7.96
CA LEU A 87 8.00 0.11 -7.64
C LEU A 87 6.54 0.49 -7.49
N ARG A 88 5.68 -0.18 -8.23
CA ARG A 88 4.22 -0.06 -8.17
C ARG A 88 3.65 -1.17 -7.29
N VAL A 89 3.01 -0.80 -6.19
CA VAL A 89 2.47 -1.80 -5.25
C VAL A 89 0.94 -1.83 -5.33
N TYR A 90 0.43 -2.74 -6.14
CA TYR A 90 -1.00 -3.03 -6.26
C TYR A 90 -1.48 -4.02 -5.20
N SER A 91 -2.79 -4.23 -5.12
CA SER A 91 -3.31 -5.42 -4.44
C SER A 91 -2.88 -6.67 -5.20
N GLN A 92 -2.71 -7.79 -4.49
CA GLN A 92 -2.31 -9.04 -5.14
C GLN A 92 -3.31 -9.49 -6.21
N GLU A 93 -4.59 -9.25 -5.96
CA GLU A 93 -5.67 -9.51 -6.92
C GLU A 93 -5.49 -8.74 -8.21
N GLU A 94 -5.34 -7.43 -8.09
CA GLU A 94 -5.14 -6.52 -9.21
C GLU A 94 -3.85 -6.84 -9.98
N GLN A 95 -2.77 -7.19 -9.27
CA GLN A 95 -1.51 -7.58 -9.91
C GLN A 95 -1.66 -8.83 -10.79
N TRP A 96 -2.38 -9.83 -10.30
CA TRP A 96 -2.67 -11.03 -11.09
C TRP A 96 -3.61 -10.75 -12.25
N GLU A 97 -4.63 -9.93 -12.07
CA GLU A 97 -5.52 -9.49 -13.14
C GLU A 97 -4.74 -8.80 -14.26
N ARG A 98 -3.89 -7.84 -13.93
CA ARG A 98 -3.00 -7.17 -14.89
C ARG A 98 -2.11 -8.15 -15.65
N ALA A 99 -1.53 -9.11 -14.97
CA ALA A 99 -0.69 -10.11 -15.61
C ALA A 99 -1.44 -11.00 -16.61
N PHE A 100 -2.71 -11.25 -16.41
CA PHE A 100 -3.54 -12.00 -17.35
C PHE A 100 -4.15 -11.14 -18.48
N THR A 101 -4.37 -9.86 -18.24
CA THR A 101 -4.90 -8.91 -19.23
C THR A 101 -3.83 -8.34 -20.15
N ASP A 102 -2.58 -8.22 -19.66
CA ASP A 102 -1.43 -7.81 -20.47
C ASP A 102 -0.95 -8.97 -21.35
N PRO A 103 -0.98 -8.83 -22.70
CA PRO A 103 -0.59 -9.91 -23.62
C PRO A 103 0.87 -10.33 -23.46
N ASP A 104 1.78 -9.38 -23.21
CA ASP A 104 3.22 -9.67 -23.14
C ASP A 104 3.56 -10.41 -21.84
N ILE A 105 2.97 -10.00 -20.72
CA ILE A 105 3.15 -10.69 -19.44
C ILE A 105 2.54 -12.09 -19.52
N ARG A 106 1.33 -12.21 -20.07
CA ARG A 106 0.66 -13.49 -20.26
C ARG A 106 1.47 -14.45 -21.11
N MET A 107 2.05 -13.98 -22.21
CA MET A 107 2.93 -14.79 -23.06
C MET A 107 4.16 -15.29 -22.30
N ARG A 108 4.78 -14.45 -21.46
CA ARG A 108 5.91 -14.85 -20.61
C ARG A 108 5.49 -15.86 -19.53
N MET A 109 4.27 -15.72 -18.99
CA MET A 109 3.70 -16.73 -18.08
C MET A 109 3.50 -18.07 -18.77
N GLU A 110 2.97 -18.08 -19.99
CA GLU A 110 2.78 -19.30 -20.80
C GLU A 110 4.11 -20.02 -21.10
N ALA A 111 5.17 -19.26 -21.36
CA ALA A 111 6.51 -19.80 -21.60
C ALA A 111 7.19 -20.31 -20.31
N SER A 112 6.73 -19.91 -19.15
CA SER A 112 7.34 -20.30 -17.87
C SER A 112 6.98 -21.73 -17.50
N LYS A 113 8.00 -22.55 -17.18
CA LYS A 113 7.83 -23.92 -16.68
C LYS A 113 6.91 -24.01 -15.46
N LEU A 114 6.83 -22.93 -14.69
CA LEU A 114 6.01 -22.85 -13.48
C LEU A 114 4.50 -22.96 -13.78
N PHE A 115 4.05 -22.47 -14.94
CA PHE A 115 2.63 -22.43 -15.32
C PHE A 115 2.27 -23.36 -16.47
N GLN A 116 3.27 -23.98 -17.15
CA GLN A 116 3.02 -24.94 -18.23
C GLN A 116 2.22 -26.13 -17.75
N GLY A 117 1.16 -26.48 -18.50
CA GLY A 117 0.30 -27.63 -18.19
C GLY A 117 -0.66 -27.42 -17.00
N GLU A 118 -0.64 -26.26 -16.35
CA GLU A 118 -1.48 -25.98 -15.20
C GLU A 118 -2.93 -25.68 -15.63
N ARG A 119 -3.86 -26.53 -15.19
CA ARG A 119 -5.30 -26.36 -15.49
C ARG A 119 -5.83 -25.03 -14.93
N ALA A 120 -5.37 -24.62 -13.76
CA ALA A 120 -5.79 -23.36 -13.16
C ALA A 120 -5.34 -22.14 -13.98
N PHE A 121 -4.15 -22.21 -14.62
CA PHE A 121 -3.67 -21.18 -15.53
C PHE A 121 -4.54 -21.09 -16.80
N THR A 122 -4.81 -22.23 -17.44
CA THR A 122 -5.67 -22.31 -18.63
C THR A 122 -7.08 -21.77 -18.33
N ASN A 123 -7.64 -22.11 -17.16
CA ASN A 123 -8.94 -21.60 -16.75
C ASN A 123 -8.92 -20.08 -16.56
N LEU A 124 -7.91 -19.51 -15.86
CA LEU A 124 -7.80 -18.07 -15.68
C LEU A 124 -7.69 -17.33 -17.01
N LYS A 125 -6.86 -17.84 -17.94
CA LYS A 125 -6.74 -17.27 -19.28
C LYS A 125 -8.10 -17.16 -19.98
N ARG A 126 -8.93 -18.20 -19.88
CA ARG A 126 -10.30 -18.19 -20.43
C ARG A 126 -11.20 -17.23 -19.69
N LEU A 127 -11.17 -17.23 -18.35
CA LEU A 127 -12.07 -16.41 -17.53
C LEU A 127 -11.79 -14.90 -17.68
N TYR A 128 -10.54 -14.51 -17.80
CA TYR A 128 -10.18 -13.11 -18.05
C TYR A 128 -10.44 -12.64 -19.50
N SER A 129 -10.85 -13.54 -20.41
CA SER A 129 -11.30 -13.15 -21.75
C SER A 129 -12.79 -12.82 -21.82
N TYR A 130 -13.55 -13.04 -20.77
CA TYR A 130 -14.97 -12.69 -20.71
C TYR A 130 -15.14 -11.19 -20.51
N THR A 131 -16.09 -10.61 -21.25
CA THR A 131 -16.44 -9.18 -21.12
C THR A 131 -17.34 -8.91 -19.93
N ASP A 132 -18.19 -9.89 -19.59
CA ASP A 132 -19.14 -9.78 -18.48
C ASP A 132 -18.69 -10.71 -17.33
N VAL A 133 -18.32 -10.12 -16.22
CA VAL A 133 -17.90 -10.84 -15.02
C VAL A 133 -19.08 -10.94 -14.05
N THR A 134 -19.75 -12.10 -14.06
CA THR A 134 -20.76 -12.42 -13.03
C THR A 134 -20.10 -12.79 -11.71
N ASP A 135 -20.86 -12.81 -10.62
CA ASP A 135 -20.34 -13.22 -9.30
C ASP A 135 -19.74 -14.65 -9.32
N GLU A 136 -20.34 -15.55 -10.07
CA GLU A 136 -19.85 -16.93 -10.27
C GLU A 136 -18.48 -16.95 -10.97
N VAL A 137 -18.32 -16.14 -12.04
CA VAL A 137 -17.06 -15.99 -12.77
C VAL A 137 -15.99 -15.39 -11.85
N ALA A 138 -16.33 -14.39 -11.05
CA ALA A 138 -15.42 -13.77 -10.08
C ALA A 138 -14.96 -14.77 -9.01
N GLU A 139 -15.86 -15.62 -8.54
CA GLU A 139 -15.51 -16.69 -7.58
C GLU A 139 -14.56 -17.72 -8.22
N GLU A 140 -14.84 -18.13 -9.46
CA GLU A 140 -13.99 -19.07 -10.17
C GLU A 140 -12.59 -18.50 -10.49
N ILE A 141 -12.51 -17.21 -10.85
CA ILE A 141 -11.24 -16.48 -10.98
C ILE A 141 -10.47 -16.53 -9.65
N SER A 142 -11.12 -16.18 -8.56
CA SER A 142 -10.49 -16.16 -7.24
C SER A 142 -9.95 -17.55 -6.86
N LYS A 143 -10.73 -18.60 -7.08
CA LYS A 143 -10.36 -19.99 -6.78
C LYS A 143 -9.14 -20.47 -7.60
N ASN A 144 -9.13 -20.22 -8.90
CA ASN A 144 -8.01 -20.62 -9.75
C ASN A 144 -6.75 -19.79 -9.45
N ARG A 145 -6.89 -18.50 -9.18
CA ARG A 145 -5.78 -17.64 -8.73
C ARG A 145 -5.15 -18.16 -7.44
N LEU A 146 -5.95 -18.49 -6.43
CA LEU A 146 -5.45 -19.04 -5.17
C LEU A 146 -4.69 -20.37 -5.37
N ARG A 147 -5.12 -21.22 -6.30
CA ARG A 147 -4.41 -22.46 -6.63
C ARG A 147 -3.02 -22.19 -7.20
N LEU A 148 -2.91 -21.24 -8.15
CA LEU A 148 -1.60 -20.88 -8.72
C LEU A 148 -0.70 -20.22 -7.68
N MET A 149 -1.26 -19.35 -6.84
CA MET A 149 -0.50 -18.75 -5.75
C MET A 149 0.04 -19.80 -4.77
N GLU A 150 -0.76 -20.79 -4.44
CA GLU A 150 -0.34 -21.90 -3.58
C GLU A 150 0.74 -22.77 -4.24
N LYS A 151 0.65 -22.99 -5.56
CA LYS A 151 1.70 -23.65 -6.32
C LYS A 151 3.01 -22.86 -6.25
N VAL A 152 2.99 -21.57 -6.57
CA VAL A 152 4.16 -20.70 -6.48
C VAL A 152 4.76 -20.74 -5.07
N ARG A 153 3.93 -20.71 -4.04
CA ARG A 153 4.37 -20.81 -2.65
C ARG A 153 5.10 -22.12 -2.36
N LYS A 154 4.56 -23.25 -2.83
CA LYS A 154 5.10 -24.58 -2.56
C LYS A 154 6.36 -24.88 -3.37
N GLU A 155 6.36 -24.52 -4.64
CA GLU A 155 7.41 -24.92 -5.57
C GLU A 155 8.58 -23.92 -5.62
N VAL A 156 8.33 -22.64 -5.31
CA VAL A 156 9.36 -21.61 -5.38
C VAL A 156 9.69 -21.02 -4.02
N PHE A 157 8.72 -20.36 -3.38
CA PHE A 157 9.03 -19.57 -2.18
C PHE A 157 9.46 -20.43 -0.99
N THR A 158 8.82 -21.56 -0.77
CA THR A 158 9.17 -22.44 0.36
C THR A 158 10.53 -23.09 0.19
N PRO A 159 10.87 -23.71 -0.95
CA PRO A 159 12.18 -24.29 -1.17
C PRO A 159 13.33 -23.28 -1.13
N ILE A 160 13.20 -22.16 -1.85
CA ILE A 160 14.24 -21.13 -1.88
C ILE A 160 14.48 -20.56 -0.48
N ARG A 161 13.42 -20.28 0.28
CA ARG A 161 13.52 -19.83 1.66
C ARG A 161 14.19 -20.84 2.59
N GLN A 162 13.96 -22.11 2.38
CA GLN A 162 14.62 -23.17 3.16
C GLN A 162 16.11 -23.26 2.83
N THR A 163 16.46 -23.15 1.55
CA THR A 163 17.83 -23.18 1.07
C THR A 163 18.62 -21.99 1.59
N TYR A 164 18.06 -20.79 1.49
CA TYR A 164 18.71 -19.53 1.84
C TYR A 164 18.26 -18.95 3.19
N LYS A 165 17.88 -19.80 4.15
CA LYS A 165 17.28 -19.38 5.44
C LYS A 165 18.14 -18.43 6.29
N LYS A 166 19.45 -18.38 6.04
CA LYS A 166 20.40 -17.50 6.76
C LYS A 166 20.67 -16.18 6.03
N GLU A 167 20.26 -16.08 4.76
CA GLU A 167 20.49 -14.92 3.94
C GLU A 167 19.48 -13.80 4.26
N SER A 168 19.81 -12.58 3.83
CA SER A 168 18.89 -11.44 3.92
C SER A 168 17.71 -11.62 2.96
N ASP A 169 16.63 -10.92 3.25
CA ASP A 169 15.43 -10.90 2.40
C ASP A 169 15.72 -10.42 0.99
N GLU A 170 16.65 -9.47 0.84
CA GLU A 170 17.12 -8.97 -0.45
C GLU A 170 17.78 -10.07 -1.29
N VAL A 171 18.67 -10.86 -0.68
CA VAL A 171 19.36 -11.96 -1.35
C VAL A 171 18.36 -13.02 -1.77
N ILE A 172 17.42 -13.38 -0.91
CA ILE A 172 16.36 -14.35 -1.22
C ILE A 172 15.48 -13.85 -2.37
N ALA A 173 15.05 -12.60 -2.34
CA ALA A 173 14.26 -12.00 -3.42
C ALA A 173 15.05 -12.00 -4.75
N SER A 174 16.34 -11.69 -4.72
CA SER A 174 17.20 -11.72 -5.90
C SER A 174 17.33 -13.13 -6.50
N HIS A 175 17.45 -14.18 -5.67
CA HIS A 175 17.45 -15.56 -6.13
C HIS A 175 16.14 -15.94 -6.81
N ILE A 176 15.00 -15.55 -6.21
CA ILE A 176 13.68 -15.84 -6.77
C ILE A 176 13.55 -15.20 -8.15
N VAL A 177 13.89 -13.92 -8.30
CA VAL A 177 13.77 -13.19 -9.58
C VAL A 177 14.74 -13.74 -10.62
N THR A 178 15.94 -14.15 -10.23
CA THR A 178 16.92 -14.71 -11.15
C THR A 178 16.48 -16.07 -11.69
N GLU A 179 15.93 -16.93 -10.83
CA GLU A 179 15.50 -18.26 -11.22
C GLU A 179 14.13 -18.27 -11.91
N TYR A 180 13.23 -17.39 -11.46
CA TYR A 180 11.86 -17.25 -11.95
C TYR A 180 11.52 -15.78 -12.31
N PRO A 181 12.06 -15.23 -13.42
CA PRO A 181 11.89 -13.79 -13.75
C PRO A 181 10.43 -13.35 -13.84
N ILE A 182 9.52 -14.23 -14.26
CA ILE A 182 8.10 -13.94 -14.35
C ILE A 182 7.47 -13.56 -13.00
N LEU A 183 8.07 -13.96 -11.89
CA LEU A 183 7.53 -13.68 -10.57
C LEU A 183 7.69 -12.21 -10.15
N GLU A 184 8.58 -11.43 -10.77
CA GLU A 184 8.66 -9.98 -10.54
C GLU A 184 7.40 -9.25 -11.02
N GLU A 185 6.74 -9.78 -12.07
CA GLU A 185 5.48 -9.24 -12.58
C GLU A 185 4.28 -9.60 -11.68
N LEU A 186 4.29 -10.80 -11.10
CA LEU A 186 3.20 -11.28 -10.24
C LEU A 186 3.36 -10.84 -8.78
N TYR A 187 4.58 -10.57 -8.38
CA TYR A 187 4.98 -10.19 -7.01
C TYR A 187 6.02 -9.08 -7.07
N PRO A 188 5.63 -7.86 -7.50
CA PRO A 188 6.55 -6.74 -7.64
C PRO A 188 7.27 -6.41 -6.34
N GLU A 189 6.73 -6.82 -5.20
CA GLU A 189 7.38 -6.68 -3.89
C GLU A 189 8.75 -7.38 -3.81
N LEU A 190 9.06 -8.31 -4.71
CA LEU A 190 10.40 -8.89 -4.84
C LEU A 190 11.45 -7.84 -5.23
N LEU A 191 11.03 -6.76 -5.89
CA LEU A 191 11.88 -5.66 -6.29
C LEU A 191 12.03 -4.58 -5.22
N PHE A 192 11.36 -4.73 -4.07
CA PHE A 192 11.34 -3.73 -3.00
C PHE A 192 12.74 -3.25 -2.61
N TYR A 193 13.71 -4.14 -2.53
CA TYR A 193 15.07 -3.82 -2.11
C TYR A 193 15.89 -3.09 -3.17
N LYS A 194 15.53 -3.24 -4.45
CA LYS A 194 16.19 -2.61 -5.60
C LYS A 194 15.60 -1.24 -5.94
N SER A 195 14.34 -1.00 -5.56
CA SER A 195 13.59 0.19 -5.94
C SER A 195 13.94 1.38 -5.07
N LYS A 196 14.06 2.55 -5.71
CA LYS A 196 14.34 3.83 -5.05
C LYS A 196 13.08 4.56 -4.63
N ILE A 197 12.03 4.42 -5.43
CA ILE A 197 10.72 5.01 -5.19
C ILE A 197 9.70 3.89 -5.11
N ILE A 198 8.89 3.90 -4.07
CA ILE A 198 7.79 2.95 -3.89
C ILE A 198 6.50 3.75 -3.85
N VAL A 199 5.60 3.44 -4.77
CA VAL A 199 4.28 4.08 -4.85
C VAL A 199 3.22 3.06 -4.43
N LEU A 200 2.43 3.42 -3.42
CA LEU A 200 1.43 2.53 -2.85
C LEU A 200 0.21 3.31 -2.32
N THR A 201 -0.89 2.61 -2.12
CA THR A 201 -2.07 3.22 -1.50
C THR A 201 -1.96 3.24 0.03
N ALA A 202 -2.68 4.16 0.68
CA ALA A 202 -2.80 4.21 2.13
C ALA A 202 -3.22 2.86 2.73
N SER A 203 -4.19 2.20 2.12
CA SER A 203 -4.61 0.86 2.53
C SER A 203 -3.46 -0.15 2.46
N LYS A 204 -2.60 -0.06 1.44
CA LYS A 204 -1.47 -0.96 1.28
C LYS A 204 -0.34 -0.68 2.27
N LEU A 205 -0.14 0.57 2.68
CA LEU A 205 0.83 0.94 3.70
C LEU A 205 0.64 0.15 5.00
N HIS A 206 -0.60 -0.10 5.37
CA HIS A 206 -0.97 -0.83 6.58
C HIS A 206 -1.15 -2.34 6.36
N THR A 207 -1.17 -2.81 5.11
CA THR A 207 -1.18 -4.26 4.85
C THR A 207 0.23 -4.82 4.97
N THR A 208 0.30 -6.09 5.32
CA THR A 208 1.54 -6.82 5.25
C THR A 208 2.08 -6.73 3.82
N ALA A 209 3.27 -6.22 3.66
CA ALA A 209 4.06 -6.42 2.47
C ALA A 209 3.98 -7.90 2.16
N SER A 210 3.77 -8.33 0.97
CA SER A 210 3.58 -9.74 0.67
C SER A 210 4.80 -10.63 0.95
N PRO A 211 5.34 -10.62 2.04
CA PRO A 211 6.55 -11.34 2.35
C PRO A 211 6.24 -12.69 2.95
N LYS A 212 5.07 -13.19 2.68
CA LYS A 212 4.97 -14.64 2.52
C LYS A 212 6.10 -15.15 1.62
N LEU A 213 6.73 -14.24 0.90
CA LEU A 213 7.90 -14.49 0.09
C LEU A 213 9.16 -14.73 0.90
N VAL A 214 9.37 -14.00 1.98
CA VAL A 214 10.71 -13.96 2.55
C VAL A 214 10.83 -14.52 3.96
N ARG A 215 9.98 -14.23 4.93
CA ARG A 215 10.07 -14.80 6.30
C ARG A 215 8.73 -15.18 6.92
N LYS A 216 8.77 -16.07 7.94
CA LYS A 216 7.65 -16.22 8.88
C LYS A 216 7.45 -14.90 9.61
N GLY A 217 6.29 -14.28 9.41
CA GLY A 217 5.97 -13.00 10.03
C GLY A 217 6.02 -11.88 9.01
N THR A 218 4.90 -11.70 8.35
CA THR A 218 4.67 -10.60 7.44
C THR A 218 4.68 -9.30 8.23
N GLN A 219 5.53 -8.38 7.83
CA GLN A 219 5.55 -7.04 8.42
C GLN A 219 4.79 -6.07 7.49
N PRO A 220 3.99 -5.15 8.04
CA PRO A 220 3.35 -4.12 7.22
C PRO A 220 4.39 -3.21 6.57
N TYR A 221 4.04 -2.60 5.44
CA TYR A 221 4.96 -1.70 4.72
C TYR A 221 5.47 -0.55 5.58
N TRP A 222 4.66 -0.05 6.53
CA TRP A 222 5.10 1.01 7.43
C TRP A 222 6.31 0.65 8.29
N LYS A 223 6.59 -0.64 8.52
CA LYS A 223 7.82 -1.06 9.21
C LYS A 223 9.08 -0.97 8.35
N HIS A 224 8.91 -0.79 7.06
CA HIS A 224 10.01 -0.63 6.10
C HIS A 224 10.30 0.84 5.76
N ILE A 225 9.63 1.77 6.46
CA ILE A 225 9.82 3.23 6.22
C ILE A 225 11.00 3.82 6.99
N GLU A 226 11.65 3.05 7.85
CA GLU A 226 12.87 3.50 8.52
C GLU A 226 13.89 3.98 7.46
N ASN A 227 14.48 5.15 7.71
CA ASN A 227 15.41 5.82 6.79
C ASN A 227 14.83 6.11 5.40
N SER A 228 13.52 6.29 5.28
CA SER A 228 12.86 6.65 4.03
C SER A 228 12.28 8.06 4.11
N LEU A 229 12.22 8.73 2.95
CA LEU A 229 11.40 9.93 2.78
C LEU A 229 9.97 9.48 2.43
N VAL A 230 9.03 9.72 3.34
CA VAL A 230 7.63 9.37 3.13
C VAL A 230 6.85 10.60 2.71
N ILE A 231 6.22 10.53 1.55
CA ILE A 231 5.36 11.58 1.01
C ILE A 231 3.94 11.03 1.02
N VAL A 232 3.06 11.72 1.73
CA VAL A 232 1.64 11.35 1.83
C VAL A 232 0.82 12.38 1.10
N ASP A 233 0.24 11.97 -0.04
CA ASP A 233 -0.68 12.80 -0.79
C ASP A 233 -2.11 12.62 -0.23
N GLU A 234 -2.87 13.71 -0.14
CA GLU A 234 -4.22 13.70 0.44
C GLU A 234 -4.26 13.10 1.87
N SER A 235 -3.47 13.68 2.78
CA SER A 235 -3.26 13.17 4.14
C SER A 235 -4.55 12.90 4.92
N ASP A 236 -5.62 13.65 4.69
CA ASP A 236 -6.91 13.46 5.36
C ASP A 236 -7.54 12.11 5.00
N ARG A 237 -7.52 11.73 3.73
CA ARG A 237 -8.03 10.43 3.28
C ARG A 237 -7.13 9.28 3.72
N VAL A 238 -5.82 9.49 3.72
CA VAL A 238 -4.87 8.49 4.24
C VAL A 238 -5.11 8.26 5.73
N LYS A 239 -5.34 9.33 6.50
CA LYS A 239 -5.72 9.24 7.92
C LYS A 239 -7.02 8.45 8.09
N GLU A 240 -8.05 8.73 7.31
CA GLU A 240 -9.32 8.02 7.36
C GLU A 240 -9.13 6.51 7.06
N ALA A 241 -8.37 6.18 6.02
CA ALA A 241 -8.06 4.80 5.65
C ALA A 241 -7.26 4.07 6.75
N ALA A 242 -6.32 4.75 7.39
CA ALA A 242 -5.54 4.21 8.50
C ALA A 242 -6.42 3.95 9.72
N MET A 243 -7.27 4.92 10.08
CA MET A 243 -8.20 4.80 11.20
C MET A 243 -9.19 3.65 10.97
N LYS A 244 -9.82 3.59 9.80
CA LYS A 244 -10.72 2.49 9.43
C LYS A 244 -10.05 1.13 9.63
N ARG A 245 -8.80 1.01 9.22
CA ARG A 245 -8.07 -0.25 9.32
C ARG A 245 -7.68 -0.61 10.75
N LEU A 246 -7.27 0.36 11.55
CA LEU A 246 -7.05 0.13 12.98
C LEU A 246 -8.32 -0.41 13.64
N PHE A 247 -9.46 0.16 13.31
CA PHE A 247 -10.75 -0.29 13.81
C PHE A 247 -11.12 -1.70 13.32
N ASP A 248 -10.87 -2.01 12.05
CA ASP A 248 -11.15 -3.33 11.47
C ASP A 248 -10.25 -4.44 12.04
N CYS A 249 -8.99 -4.13 12.35
CA CYS A 249 -8.04 -5.10 12.89
C CYS A 249 -8.38 -5.56 14.30
N GLU A 250 -8.89 -4.66 15.15
CA GLU A 250 -9.21 -4.98 16.55
C GLU A 250 -10.56 -5.71 16.71
N CYS A 251 -11.49 -5.55 15.77
CA CYS A 251 -12.83 -6.16 15.87
C CYS A 251 -12.89 -7.63 15.44
N GLY A 252 -11.83 -8.19 14.86
CA GLY A 252 -11.77 -9.59 14.44
C GLY A 252 -12.78 -9.96 13.34
N ARG A 253 -12.39 -10.83 12.41
CA ARG A 253 -13.15 -11.22 11.19
C ARG A 253 -14.57 -11.78 11.40
N ARG A 254 -15.02 -12.00 12.64
CA ARG A 254 -16.31 -12.66 12.95
C ARG A 254 -17.37 -11.74 13.55
N ARG A 255 -17.07 -10.48 13.84
CA ARG A 255 -18.06 -9.58 14.45
C ARG A 255 -18.58 -8.59 13.41
N ARG A 256 -19.89 -8.64 13.16
CA ARG A 256 -20.62 -7.68 12.29
C ARG A 256 -20.71 -6.27 12.90
N PHE A 257 -20.22 -6.07 14.10
CA PHE A 257 -20.30 -4.82 14.82
C PHE A 257 -18.89 -4.25 14.96
N ASN A 258 -18.67 -3.12 14.30
CA ASN A 258 -17.42 -2.37 14.41
C ASN A 258 -17.49 -1.45 15.63
N PHE A 259 -17.11 -1.98 16.80
CA PHE A 259 -17.10 -1.23 18.06
C PHE A 259 -16.24 0.03 17.97
N TRP A 260 -15.08 -0.06 17.35
CA TRP A 260 -14.19 1.08 17.19
C TRP A 260 -14.71 2.10 16.20
N GLY A 261 -15.39 1.69 15.15
CA GLY A 261 -16.10 2.59 14.25
C GLY A 261 -17.19 3.38 14.99
N LEU A 262 -17.90 2.73 15.90
CA LEU A 262 -18.86 3.40 16.78
C LEU A 262 -18.16 4.38 17.73
N CYS A 263 -17.05 3.98 18.34
CA CYS A 263 -16.26 4.85 19.22
C CYS A 263 -15.74 6.07 18.49
N TYR A 264 -15.22 5.89 17.26
CA TYR A 264 -14.78 6.97 16.40
C TYR A 264 -15.93 7.91 16.01
N PHE A 265 -17.06 7.35 15.61
CA PHE A 265 -18.28 8.13 15.34
C PHE A 265 -18.69 8.98 16.54
N ILE A 266 -18.72 8.37 17.73
CA ILE A 266 -19.05 9.09 18.98
C ILE A 266 -18.00 10.19 19.25
N CYS A 267 -16.72 9.94 19.03
CA CYS A 267 -15.68 10.97 19.22
C CYS A 267 -15.83 12.15 18.25
N LEU A 268 -16.17 11.89 16.98
CA LEU A 268 -16.40 12.94 15.99
C LEU A 268 -17.66 13.76 16.29
N HIS A 269 -18.70 13.08 16.71
CA HIS A 269 -20.02 13.67 16.99
C HIS A 269 -20.28 13.80 18.48
N TYR A 270 -19.22 13.93 19.29
CA TYR A 270 -19.32 13.93 20.77
C TYR A 270 -20.37 14.91 21.28
N GLN A 271 -20.40 16.12 20.75
CA GLN A 271 -21.35 17.15 21.17
C GLN A 271 -22.79 16.77 20.81
N GLU A 272 -23.02 16.24 19.62
CA GLU A 272 -24.33 15.76 19.16
C GLU A 272 -24.82 14.57 20.01
N VAL A 273 -23.92 13.64 20.32
CA VAL A 273 -24.22 12.48 21.19
C VAL A 273 -24.55 12.97 22.61
N MET A 274 -23.83 13.95 23.13
CA MET A 274 -24.12 14.55 24.44
C MET A 274 -25.46 15.28 24.47
N ASP A 275 -25.83 15.91 23.37
CA ASP A 275 -27.12 16.60 23.25
C ASP A 275 -28.28 15.58 23.11
N MET A 276 -28.07 14.45 22.40
CA MET A 276 -29.02 13.35 22.36
C MET A 276 -29.30 12.74 23.73
N GLN A 277 -28.31 12.67 24.64
CA GLN A 277 -28.49 12.19 26.01
C GLN A 277 -29.49 13.05 26.84
N LYS A 278 -29.75 14.28 26.42
CA LYS A 278 -30.71 15.16 27.06
C LYS A 278 -32.15 14.87 26.63
N MET A 279 -32.35 14.03 25.61
CA MET A 279 -33.64 13.64 25.11
C MET A 279 -34.27 12.58 26.05
N PRO A 280 -35.57 12.66 26.39
CA PRO A 280 -36.22 11.73 27.29
C PRO A 280 -36.13 10.28 26.84
N GLU A 281 -36.14 10.03 25.54
CA GLU A 281 -36.08 8.71 24.90
C GLU A 281 -34.78 7.95 25.19
N TRP A 282 -33.74 8.66 25.58
CA TRP A 282 -32.41 8.09 25.87
C TRP A 282 -32.07 8.05 27.36
N ALA A 283 -32.99 8.48 28.21
CA ALA A 283 -32.75 8.53 29.66
C ALA A 283 -32.33 7.18 30.25
N ASP A 284 -32.92 6.09 29.77
CA ASP A 284 -32.64 4.72 30.25
C ASP A 284 -31.27 4.19 29.78
N HIS A 285 -30.68 4.78 28.75
CA HIS A 285 -29.38 4.39 28.20
C HIS A 285 -28.21 5.28 28.66
N LYS A 286 -28.47 6.31 29.44
CA LYS A 286 -27.52 7.34 29.84
C LYS A 286 -26.27 6.77 30.54
N MET A 287 -26.47 5.81 31.44
CA MET A 287 -25.37 5.16 32.18
C MET A 287 -24.45 4.37 31.23
N ASN A 288 -25.01 3.59 30.32
CA ASN A 288 -24.22 2.78 29.38
C ASN A 288 -23.37 3.65 28.45
N ILE A 289 -23.90 4.80 28.02
CA ILE A 289 -23.17 5.73 27.15
C ILE A 289 -22.06 6.43 27.93
N GLN A 290 -22.29 6.83 29.17
CA GLN A 290 -21.28 7.45 30.03
C GLN A 290 -20.13 6.49 30.36
N ASP A 291 -20.43 5.23 30.68
CA ASP A 291 -19.41 4.20 30.92
C ASP A 291 -18.58 3.91 29.67
N MET A 292 -19.22 3.86 28.51
CA MET A 292 -18.54 3.69 27.23
C MET A 292 -17.63 4.89 26.91
N LEU A 293 -18.07 6.12 27.10
CA LEU A 293 -17.27 7.32 26.91
C LEU A 293 -16.08 7.38 27.87
N LYS A 294 -16.26 6.94 29.11
CA LYS A 294 -15.20 6.82 30.11
C LYS A 294 -14.16 5.79 29.67
N ALA A 295 -14.61 4.60 29.22
CA ALA A 295 -13.72 3.56 28.72
C ALA A 295 -12.91 4.01 27.49
N ILE A 296 -13.53 4.76 26.56
CA ILE A 296 -12.86 5.34 25.39
C ILE A 296 -11.80 6.35 25.81
N ARG A 297 -12.11 7.20 26.78
CA ARG A 297 -11.17 8.23 27.28
C ARG A 297 -9.95 7.58 27.94
N THR A 298 -10.16 6.59 28.81
CA THR A 298 -9.08 5.82 29.44
C THR A 298 -8.19 5.15 28.38
N LYS A 299 -8.81 4.50 27.39
CA LYS A 299 -8.04 3.85 26.32
C LYS A 299 -7.27 4.82 25.43
N LYS A 300 -7.79 6.01 25.22
CA LYS A 300 -7.08 7.09 24.51
C LYS A 300 -5.84 7.56 25.28
N GLU A 301 -5.94 7.68 26.57
CA GLU A 301 -4.82 8.06 27.44
C GLU A 301 -3.71 7.00 27.42
N GLU A 302 -4.06 5.69 27.49
CA GLU A 302 -3.11 4.58 27.36
C GLU A 302 -2.40 4.49 26.00
N LEU A 303 -2.98 5.03 24.91
CA LEU A 303 -2.39 5.01 23.58
C LEU A 303 -1.50 6.22 23.28
N ILE A 304 -1.49 7.22 24.18
CA ILE A 304 -0.69 8.45 24.04
C ILE A 304 0.60 8.36 24.90
N GLU A 305 0.63 7.50 25.89
CA GLU A 305 1.86 7.10 26.62
C GLU A 305 2.65 6.05 25.82
#